data_f6a78294e1b20c8033d809905bb61ae1
#
_entry.id   f6a78294e1b20c8033d809905bb61ae1
#
_cell.length_a   1.000
_cell.length_b   1.000
_cell.length_c   1.000
_cell.angle_alpha   90.00
_cell.angle_beta   90.00
_cell.angle_gamma   90.00
#
_symmetry.space_group_name_H-M   'P 1'
#
loop_
_entity.id
_entity.type
_entity.pdbx_description
1 polymer ?
#
loop_
_entity_poly.entity_id
_entity_poly.type
_entity_poly.pdbx_seq_one_letter_code
_entity_poly.pdbx_strand_id
1 'polypeptide(L)'
;EIRLSLVGSEMCIRDRAKVVYHNKLGTQGDRVERVRAIARAIGAQLDNEALAAGADLASQLAKADLLTDMVGEFPELQGIMGGYYARHDGLPVEVAEAIEDHYKPRFAGDALPRSDVGAVAALADKLETLAGMFGIGNLPTGDKDPFALRRHALGVIRILAEQRSSIELGWLLQTAFGVFASRIPADTVFNDASAQLAEFIYDRLAGSLREQGYSAQEVEAVLAQRPQRLAEVQLRLDAVRAFAALPEAAALAEANKRVSNILKKNGAELLADTRPTLALLQAPEEIALLQAMNTLYPQCEAKLAAGDYTGQLRLVASLHQAVDAFFQNVMVMADDPVLRQQRLALLSGLQWHMSQVADLSRLAA
;
A
#
# COMPACT_ATOMS: atom_id res chain seq x y z
N GLU A 1 -40.07 -3.14 26.49
CA GLU A 1 -38.93 -4.07 26.57
C GLU A 1 -37.94 -3.71 25.48
N ILE A 2 -36.75 -3.20 25.86
CA ILE A 2 -35.65 -2.97 24.95
C ILE A 2 -35.10 -4.35 24.56
N ARG A 3 -35.31 -4.79 23.32
CA ARG A 3 -34.72 -6.03 22.82
C ARG A 3 -33.20 -5.83 22.65
N LEU A 4 -32.43 -6.46 23.51
CA LEU A 4 -30.98 -6.39 23.59
C LEU A 4 -30.31 -7.46 22.73
N SER A 5 -30.74 -7.72 21.49
CA SER A 5 -30.23 -8.80 20.67
C SER A 5 -30.00 -8.36 19.22
N LEU A 6 -28.80 -8.62 18.66
CA LEU A 6 -28.51 -8.45 17.24
C LEU A 6 -29.01 -9.64 16.41
N VAL A 7 -28.98 -10.86 16.96
CA VAL A 7 -29.35 -12.11 16.28
C VAL A 7 -30.86 -12.39 16.37
N GLY A 8 -31.49 -12.01 17.46
CA GLY A 8 -32.97 -12.12 17.63
C GLY A 8 -33.78 -11.13 16.83
N SER A 9 -33.13 -10.15 16.20
CA SER A 9 -33.78 -9.23 15.29
C SER A 9 -33.32 -9.50 13.84
N GLU A 10 -33.75 -10.62 13.26
CA GLU A 10 -33.78 -10.77 11.79
C GLU A 10 -34.41 -9.52 11.15
N MET A 11 -35.22 -8.78 11.88
CA MET A 11 -35.75 -7.50 11.50
C MET A 11 -34.66 -6.43 11.29
N CYS A 12 -33.73 -6.22 12.23
CA CYS A 12 -32.69 -5.19 12.06
C CYS A 12 -31.75 -5.50 10.89
N ILE A 13 -31.41 -6.78 10.67
CA ILE A 13 -30.57 -7.20 9.53
C ILE A 13 -31.35 -7.02 8.21
N ARG A 14 -32.63 -7.36 8.16
CA ARG A 14 -33.52 -7.20 6.98
C ARG A 14 -33.90 -5.74 6.72
N ASP A 15 -34.09 -4.95 7.77
CA ASP A 15 -34.49 -3.54 7.62
C ASP A 15 -33.36 -2.68 7.07
N ARG A 16 -32.06 -3.06 7.27
CA ARG A 16 -30.94 -2.43 6.58
C ARG A 16 -31.06 -2.49 5.05
N ALA A 17 -31.68 -3.53 4.52
CA ALA A 17 -31.95 -3.64 3.08
C ALA A 17 -32.91 -2.53 2.56
N LYS A 18 -33.65 -1.87 3.44
CA LYS A 18 -34.57 -0.79 3.10
C LYS A 18 -33.94 0.61 3.27
N VAL A 19 -32.81 0.72 3.99
CA VAL A 19 -32.14 2.00 4.23
C VAL A 19 -31.25 2.34 3.07
N VAL A 20 -31.51 3.47 2.41
CA VAL A 20 -30.66 3.96 1.31
C VAL A 20 -29.30 4.35 1.87
N TYR A 21 -28.23 3.74 1.33
CA TYR A 21 -26.86 4.14 1.63
C TYR A 21 -26.43 5.31 0.74
N HIS A 22 -26.57 5.11 -0.58
CA HIS A 22 -26.26 6.12 -1.57
C HIS A 22 -27.12 5.87 -2.83
N ASN A 23 -27.63 6.91 -3.46
CA ASN A 23 -28.56 6.79 -4.60
C ASN A 23 -28.00 5.97 -5.79
N LYS A 24 -26.67 5.96 -5.97
CA LYS A 24 -25.99 5.18 -7.03
C LYS A 24 -25.43 3.83 -6.52
N LEU A 25 -25.17 3.69 -5.23
CA LEU A 25 -24.53 2.49 -4.67
C LEU A 25 -25.52 1.56 -3.95
N GLY A 26 -26.79 1.92 -3.91
CA GLY A 26 -27.85 1.09 -3.33
C GLY A 26 -28.06 1.30 -1.84
N THR A 27 -28.54 0.25 -1.19
CA THR A 27 -28.95 0.22 0.22
C THR A 27 -27.80 -0.13 1.17
N GLN A 28 -28.02 0.03 2.48
CA GLN A 28 -27.10 -0.49 3.51
C GLN A 28 -26.95 -2.02 3.43
N GLY A 29 -28.00 -2.73 3.01
CA GLY A 29 -27.91 -4.17 2.77
C GLY A 29 -26.93 -4.51 1.63
N ASP A 30 -27.04 -3.80 0.50
CA ASP A 30 -26.09 -3.97 -0.63
C ASP A 30 -24.66 -3.67 -0.20
N ARG A 31 -24.47 -2.61 0.59
CA ARG A 31 -23.18 -2.27 1.17
C ARG A 31 -22.61 -3.39 2.03
N VAL A 32 -23.40 -3.92 2.96
CA VAL A 32 -22.98 -5.01 3.83
C VAL A 32 -22.53 -6.22 3.04
N GLU A 33 -23.25 -6.61 1.98
CA GLU A 33 -22.84 -7.74 1.14
C GLU A 33 -21.52 -7.48 0.40
N ARG A 34 -21.22 -6.24 0.01
CA ARG A 34 -19.91 -5.88 -0.56
C ARG A 34 -18.81 -5.93 0.49
N VAL A 35 -19.02 -5.37 1.69
CA VAL A 35 -18.05 -5.42 2.80
C VAL A 35 -17.73 -6.87 3.18
N ARG A 36 -18.75 -7.73 3.32
CA ARG A 36 -18.59 -9.17 3.56
C ARG A 36 -17.72 -9.85 2.49
N ALA A 37 -17.98 -9.56 1.21
CA ALA A 37 -17.23 -10.14 0.12
C ALA A 37 -15.75 -9.73 0.16
N ILE A 38 -15.47 -8.45 0.44
CA ILE A 38 -14.09 -7.96 0.60
C ILE A 38 -13.44 -8.59 1.84
N ALA A 39 -14.13 -8.67 2.97
CA ALA A 39 -13.61 -9.26 4.20
C ALA A 39 -13.23 -10.75 4.02
N ARG A 40 -14.10 -11.54 3.37
CA ARG A 40 -13.79 -12.93 3.03
C ARG A 40 -12.59 -13.07 2.12
N ALA A 41 -12.47 -12.22 1.10
CA ALA A 41 -11.35 -12.22 0.19
C ALA A 41 -10.03 -11.91 0.92
N ILE A 42 -10.02 -10.94 1.82
CA ILE A 42 -8.84 -10.59 2.64
C ILE A 42 -8.45 -11.77 3.55
N GLY A 43 -9.41 -12.37 4.25
CA GLY A 43 -9.15 -13.54 5.10
C GLY A 43 -8.59 -14.74 4.32
N ALA A 44 -9.13 -15.00 3.13
CA ALA A 44 -8.64 -16.04 2.23
C ALA A 44 -7.22 -15.74 1.71
N GLN A 45 -6.90 -14.47 1.40
CA GLN A 45 -5.56 -14.04 0.98
C GLN A 45 -4.52 -14.23 2.08
N LEU A 46 -4.93 -14.18 3.33
CA LEU A 46 -4.08 -14.44 4.50
C LEU A 46 -3.99 -15.95 4.85
N ASP A 47 -4.57 -16.79 4.02
CA ASP A 47 -4.59 -18.26 4.16
C ASP A 47 -5.16 -18.72 5.52
N ASN A 48 -6.21 -18.02 6.00
CA ASN A 48 -6.83 -18.24 7.30
C ASN A 48 -8.37 -18.29 7.21
N GLU A 49 -8.91 -19.50 7.12
CA GLU A 49 -10.37 -19.73 7.03
C GLU A 49 -11.14 -19.22 8.25
N ALA A 50 -10.59 -19.37 9.45
CA ALA A 50 -11.22 -18.93 10.68
C ALA A 50 -11.30 -17.39 10.73
N LEU A 51 -10.23 -16.73 10.29
CA LEU A 51 -10.20 -15.27 10.14
C LEU A 51 -11.22 -14.79 9.10
N ALA A 52 -11.30 -15.45 7.94
CA ALA A 52 -12.27 -15.13 6.90
C ALA A 52 -13.71 -15.27 7.39
N ALA A 53 -14.03 -16.36 8.10
CA ALA A 53 -15.35 -16.60 8.67
C ALA A 53 -15.71 -15.59 9.78
N GLY A 54 -14.77 -15.30 10.67
CA GLY A 54 -14.96 -14.30 11.74
C GLY A 54 -15.19 -12.89 11.20
N ALA A 55 -14.37 -12.48 10.20
CA ALA A 55 -14.50 -11.18 9.57
C ALA A 55 -15.80 -11.06 8.73
N ASP A 56 -16.23 -12.12 8.06
CA ASP A 56 -17.53 -12.18 7.37
C ASP A 56 -18.68 -11.97 8.34
N LEU A 57 -18.69 -12.70 9.44
CA LEU A 57 -19.73 -12.59 10.46
C LEU A 57 -19.73 -11.20 11.12
N ALA A 58 -18.57 -10.68 11.49
CA ALA A 58 -18.44 -9.33 12.03
C ALA A 58 -18.96 -8.27 11.05
N SER A 59 -18.61 -8.38 9.77
CA SER A 59 -19.08 -7.49 8.70
C SER A 59 -20.58 -7.59 8.46
N GLN A 60 -21.15 -8.80 8.59
CA GLN A 60 -22.59 -9.01 8.50
C GLN A 60 -23.35 -8.31 9.61
N LEU A 61 -22.81 -8.28 10.82
CA LEU A 61 -23.46 -7.73 12.00
C LEU A 61 -23.10 -6.26 12.27
N ALA A 62 -21.98 -5.81 11.71
CA ALA A 62 -21.58 -4.41 11.80
C ALA A 62 -22.70 -3.46 11.34
N LYS A 63 -22.84 -2.35 12.05
CA LYS A 63 -23.87 -1.33 11.77
C LYS A 63 -25.34 -1.78 11.97
N ALA A 64 -25.60 -2.98 12.49
CA ALA A 64 -26.95 -3.40 12.85
C ALA A 64 -27.53 -2.59 14.02
N ASP A 65 -26.65 -2.14 14.91
CA ASP A 65 -26.98 -1.28 16.05
C ASP A 65 -27.48 0.12 15.67
N LEU A 66 -27.18 0.60 14.46
CA LEU A 66 -27.73 1.88 13.94
C LEU A 66 -29.24 1.91 13.83
N LEU A 67 -29.91 0.74 13.84
CA LEU A 67 -31.35 0.61 13.77
C LEU A 67 -31.99 0.46 15.16
N THR A 68 -31.20 0.52 16.22
CA THR A 68 -31.70 0.44 17.59
C THR A 68 -32.01 1.83 18.14
N ASP A 69 -33.04 1.90 18.98
CA ASP A 69 -33.43 3.14 19.66
C ASP A 69 -32.25 3.72 20.48
N MET A 70 -31.43 2.84 21.06
CA MET A 70 -30.24 3.24 21.84
C MET A 70 -29.26 4.08 21.00
N VAL A 71 -28.91 3.63 19.81
CA VAL A 71 -28.00 4.38 18.93
C VAL A 71 -28.72 5.54 18.24
N GLY A 72 -30.03 5.44 18.04
CA GLY A 72 -30.85 6.55 17.57
C GLY A 72 -30.84 7.75 18.52
N GLU A 73 -30.93 7.49 19.83
CA GLU A 73 -30.87 8.52 20.88
C GLU A 73 -29.41 8.95 21.22
N PHE A 74 -28.47 8.01 21.14
CA PHE A 74 -27.05 8.22 21.49
C PHE A 74 -26.14 7.79 20.33
N PRO A 75 -25.98 8.61 19.26
CA PRO A 75 -25.21 8.26 18.07
C PRO A 75 -23.74 7.95 18.33
N GLU A 76 -23.16 8.48 19.40
CA GLU A 76 -21.78 8.22 19.81
C GLU A 76 -21.53 6.78 20.25
N LEU A 77 -22.59 6.03 20.57
CA LEU A 77 -22.54 4.63 20.97
C LEU A 77 -22.53 3.66 19.78
N GLN A 78 -22.57 4.16 18.54
CA GLN A 78 -22.51 3.31 17.36
C GLN A 78 -21.26 2.42 17.36
N GLY A 79 -21.44 1.15 17.05
CA GLY A 79 -20.39 0.12 17.12
C GLY A 79 -20.17 -0.41 18.54
N ILE A 80 -20.11 0.46 19.54
CA ILE A 80 -19.98 0.06 20.96
C ILE A 80 -21.18 -0.79 21.38
N MET A 81 -22.39 -0.31 21.12
CA MET A 81 -23.62 -1.07 21.43
C MET A 81 -23.71 -2.35 20.62
N GLY A 82 -23.28 -2.31 19.34
CA GLY A 82 -23.19 -3.51 18.53
C GLY A 82 -22.31 -4.61 19.16
N GLY A 83 -21.16 -4.23 19.72
CA GLY A 83 -20.29 -5.13 20.47
C GLY A 83 -20.95 -5.68 21.76
N TYR A 84 -21.68 -4.85 22.51
CA TYR A 84 -22.42 -5.31 23.69
C TYR A 84 -23.53 -6.29 23.33
N TYR A 85 -24.33 -6.01 22.30
CA TYR A 85 -25.39 -6.90 21.82
C TYR A 85 -24.83 -8.24 21.34
N ALA A 86 -23.71 -8.20 20.60
CA ALA A 86 -23.04 -9.42 20.12
C ALA A 86 -22.57 -10.32 21.28
N ARG A 87 -21.99 -9.74 22.33
CA ARG A 87 -21.61 -10.49 23.54
C ARG A 87 -22.81 -11.06 24.28
N HIS A 88 -23.90 -10.28 24.37
CA HIS A 88 -25.16 -10.73 24.98
C HIS A 88 -25.76 -11.93 24.23
N ASP A 89 -25.64 -11.93 22.91
CA ASP A 89 -26.11 -13.02 22.05
C ASP A 89 -25.19 -14.24 22.03
N GLY A 90 -24.08 -14.20 22.80
CA GLY A 90 -23.14 -15.31 22.92
C GLY A 90 -22.20 -15.49 21.71
N LEU A 91 -21.99 -14.44 20.91
CA LEU A 91 -21.06 -14.48 19.82
C LEU A 91 -19.60 -14.52 20.32
N PRO A 92 -18.65 -15.07 19.52
CA PRO A 92 -17.22 -15.07 19.87
C PRO A 92 -16.73 -13.65 20.20
N VAL A 93 -15.87 -13.55 21.21
CA VAL A 93 -15.34 -12.26 21.70
C VAL A 93 -14.70 -11.46 20.58
N GLU A 94 -13.90 -12.11 19.72
CA GLU A 94 -13.24 -11.47 18.60
C GLU A 94 -14.22 -10.86 17.58
N VAL A 95 -15.35 -11.53 17.33
CA VAL A 95 -16.42 -11.02 16.47
C VAL A 95 -17.11 -9.83 17.11
N ALA A 96 -17.42 -9.90 18.40
CA ALA A 96 -18.04 -8.80 19.13
C ALA A 96 -17.15 -7.57 19.20
N GLU A 97 -15.83 -7.77 19.39
CA GLU A 97 -14.83 -6.71 19.33
C GLU A 97 -14.68 -6.13 17.93
N ALA A 98 -14.71 -6.96 16.90
CA ALA A 98 -14.62 -6.52 15.51
C ALA A 98 -15.82 -5.66 15.08
N ILE A 99 -17.02 -5.93 15.62
CA ILE A 99 -18.22 -5.10 15.40
C ILE A 99 -18.00 -3.68 15.94
N GLU A 100 -17.34 -3.51 17.05
CA GLU A 100 -16.95 -2.19 17.56
C GLU A 100 -15.78 -1.61 16.74
N ASP A 101 -14.78 -2.42 16.45
CA ASP A 101 -13.49 -2.00 15.91
C ASP A 101 -13.52 -1.69 14.40
N HIS A 102 -14.55 -2.10 13.65
CA HIS A 102 -14.61 -1.82 12.22
C HIS A 102 -14.63 -0.31 11.87
N TYR A 103 -14.99 0.54 12.82
CA TYR A 103 -14.85 1.99 12.67
C TYR A 103 -13.43 2.49 12.85
N LYS A 104 -12.57 1.74 13.56
CA LYS A 104 -11.20 2.17 13.90
C LYS A 104 -10.25 2.08 12.71
N PRO A 105 -9.23 2.94 12.64
CA PRO A 105 -9.15 4.20 13.36
C PRO A 105 -10.14 5.22 12.79
N ARG A 106 -10.76 6.03 13.65
CA ARG A 106 -11.76 7.04 13.27
C ARG A 106 -11.16 8.40 12.95
N PHE A 107 -9.96 8.66 13.50
CA PHE A 107 -9.20 9.90 13.32
C PHE A 107 -7.69 9.64 13.51
N ALA A 108 -6.87 10.65 13.23
CA ALA A 108 -5.44 10.56 13.47
C ALA A 108 -5.16 10.35 14.97
N GLY A 109 -4.34 9.34 15.31
CA GLY A 109 -4.03 8.97 16.68
C GLY A 109 -5.07 8.07 17.39
N ASP A 110 -6.21 7.74 16.76
CA ASP A 110 -7.15 6.76 17.32
C ASP A 110 -6.51 5.37 17.42
N ALA A 111 -7.03 4.53 18.32
CA ALA A 111 -6.58 3.15 18.44
C ALA A 111 -6.85 2.36 17.14
N LEU A 112 -6.00 1.40 16.85
CA LEU A 112 -6.23 0.41 15.81
C LEU A 112 -7.18 -0.69 16.29
N PRO A 113 -7.78 -1.47 15.37
CA PRO A 113 -8.52 -2.66 15.72
C PRO A 113 -7.70 -3.60 16.62
N ARG A 114 -8.36 -4.20 17.63
CA ARG A 114 -7.70 -5.02 18.65
C ARG A 114 -7.27 -6.41 18.18
N SER A 115 -7.91 -6.91 17.13
CA SER A 115 -7.69 -8.26 16.61
C SER A 115 -7.57 -8.25 15.08
N ASP A 116 -7.07 -9.35 14.52
CA ASP A 116 -7.01 -9.52 13.06
C ASP A 116 -8.40 -9.53 12.43
N VAL A 117 -9.41 -10.10 13.12
CA VAL A 117 -10.81 -10.05 12.69
C VAL A 117 -11.30 -8.61 12.59
N GLY A 118 -11.00 -7.80 13.60
CA GLY A 118 -11.31 -6.37 13.61
C GLY A 118 -10.58 -5.59 12.51
N ALA A 119 -9.30 -5.91 12.27
CA ALA A 119 -8.51 -5.28 11.23
C ALA A 119 -9.06 -5.57 9.83
N VAL A 120 -9.41 -6.83 9.55
CA VAL A 120 -10.00 -7.23 8.27
C VAL A 120 -11.37 -6.58 8.07
N ALA A 121 -12.22 -6.56 9.08
CA ALA A 121 -13.54 -5.90 9.02
C ALA A 121 -13.39 -4.39 8.79
N ALA A 122 -12.45 -3.73 9.47
CA ALA A 122 -12.17 -2.31 9.31
C ALA A 122 -11.60 -1.97 7.92
N LEU A 123 -10.68 -2.79 7.41
CA LEU A 123 -10.16 -2.64 6.04
C LEU A 123 -11.29 -2.78 5.01
N ALA A 124 -12.12 -3.81 5.14
CA ALA A 124 -13.20 -4.08 4.21
C ALA A 124 -14.23 -2.93 4.18
N ASP A 125 -14.62 -2.39 5.34
CA ASP A 125 -15.55 -1.26 5.43
C ASP A 125 -14.97 0.02 4.79
N LYS A 126 -13.69 0.31 5.03
CA LYS A 126 -13.01 1.48 4.47
C LYS A 126 -12.78 1.34 2.95
N LEU A 127 -12.37 0.17 2.51
CA LEU A 127 -12.14 -0.11 1.09
C LEU A 127 -13.45 -0.07 0.28
N GLU A 128 -14.55 -0.59 0.84
CA GLU A 128 -15.86 -0.49 0.21
C GLU A 128 -16.25 0.97 -0.03
N THR A 129 -16.11 1.82 0.99
CA THR A 129 -16.42 3.24 0.87
C THR A 129 -15.53 3.94 -0.16
N LEU A 130 -14.21 3.71 -0.10
CA LEU A 130 -13.24 4.30 -1.02
C LEU A 130 -13.49 3.87 -2.46
N ALA A 131 -13.57 2.56 -2.72
CA ALA A 131 -13.79 2.03 -4.07
C ALA A 131 -15.16 2.47 -4.63
N GLY A 132 -16.21 2.45 -3.81
CA GLY A 132 -17.55 2.88 -4.21
C GLY A 132 -17.57 4.33 -4.66
N MET A 133 -17.03 5.24 -3.84
CA MET A 133 -17.04 6.67 -4.14
C MET A 133 -16.15 7.02 -5.33
N PHE A 134 -14.94 6.45 -5.41
CA PHE A 134 -14.05 6.64 -6.56
C PHE A 134 -14.67 6.07 -7.85
N GLY A 135 -15.28 4.89 -7.79
CA GLY A 135 -15.89 4.24 -8.95
C GLY A 135 -17.05 5.00 -9.56
N ILE A 136 -17.82 5.75 -8.76
CA ILE A 136 -18.90 6.63 -9.25
C ILE A 136 -18.43 8.07 -9.51
N GLY A 137 -17.12 8.36 -9.39
CA GLY A 137 -16.54 9.68 -9.63
C GLY A 137 -16.80 10.72 -8.53
N ASN A 138 -17.18 10.29 -7.32
CA ASN A 138 -17.47 11.17 -6.19
C ASN A 138 -16.20 11.37 -5.33
N LEU A 139 -15.31 12.24 -5.81
CA LEU A 139 -14.00 12.49 -5.23
C LEU A 139 -14.01 13.66 -4.25
N PRO A 140 -13.13 13.66 -3.23
CA PRO A 140 -12.95 14.83 -2.39
C PRO A 140 -12.32 15.98 -3.16
N THR A 141 -12.85 17.19 -2.97
CA THR A 141 -12.36 18.39 -3.64
C THR A 141 -12.07 19.50 -2.63
N GLY A 142 -10.85 20.06 -2.63
CA GLY A 142 -10.46 21.10 -1.68
C GLY A 142 -10.76 20.66 -0.24
N ASP A 143 -11.52 21.47 0.50
CA ASP A 143 -11.92 21.15 1.89
C ASP A 143 -13.17 20.28 1.99
N LYS A 144 -13.83 19.97 0.86
CA LYS A 144 -15.05 19.17 0.83
C LYS A 144 -14.72 17.68 0.77
N ASP A 145 -15.11 16.96 1.81
CA ASP A 145 -14.98 15.51 1.90
C ASP A 145 -16.16 14.93 2.69
N PRO A 146 -17.39 14.95 2.11
CA PRO A 146 -18.61 14.57 2.81
C PRO A 146 -18.65 13.10 3.23
N PHE A 147 -17.87 12.24 2.55
CA PHE A 147 -17.78 10.81 2.86
C PHE A 147 -16.51 10.44 3.64
N ALA A 148 -15.76 11.44 4.11
CA ALA A 148 -14.54 11.25 4.89
C ALA A 148 -13.49 10.36 4.23
N LEU A 149 -13.36 10.43 2.90
CA LEU A 149 -12.46 9.56 2.11
C LEU A 149 -11.00 9.69 2.53
N ARG A 150 -10.57 10.91 2.92
CA ARG A 150 -9.22 11.14 3.47
C ARG A 150 -8.99 10.37 4.77
N ARG A 151 -9.98 10.34 5.66
CA ARG A 151 -9.91 9.56 6.92
C ARG A 151 -9.93 8.06 6.65
N HIS A 152 -10.76 7.59 5.71
CA HIS A 152 -10.77 6.19 5.30
C HIS A 152 -9.40 5.76 4.73
N ALA A 153 -8.80 6.58 3.86
CA ALA A 153 -7.48 6.30 3.31
C ALA A 153 -6.40 6.23 4.40
N LEU A 154 -6.36 7.20 5.33
CA LEU A 154 -5.45 7.16 6.48
C LEU A 154 -5.69 5.95 7.37
N GLY A 155 -6.95 5.53 7.54
CA GLY A 155 -7.29 4.30 8.25
C GLY A 155 -6.71 3.05 7.60
N VAL A 156 -6.84 2.92 6.28
CA VAL A 156 -6.23 1.83 5.50
C VAL A 156 -4.71 1.84 5.66
N ILE A 157 -4.08 3.01 5.48
CA ILE A 157 -2.62 3.17 5.63
C ILE A 157 -2.16 2.71 7.01
N ARG A 158 -2.80 3.19 8.07
CA ARG A 158 -2.40 2.88 9.45
C ARG A 158 -2.57 1.39 9.77
N ILE A 159 -3.67 0.78 9.37
CA ILE A 159 -3.88 -0.67 9.59
C ILE A 159 -2.80 -1.47 8.87
N LEU A 160 -2.53 -1.18 7.58
CA LEU A 160 -1.55 -1.93 6.81
C LEU A 160 -0.11 -1.72 7.30
N ALA A 161 0.26 -0.50 7.67
CA ALA A 161 1.61 -0.16 8.10
C ALA A 161 1.89 -0.56 9.55
N GLU A 162 1.02 -0.17 10.49
CA GLU A 162 1.29 -0.32 11.92
C GLU A 162 1.00 -1.75 12.43
N GLN A 163 0.04 -2.47 11.83
CA GLN A 163 -0.21 -3.90 12.12
C GLN A 163 0.65 -4.84 11.27
N ARG A 164 1.61 -4.31 10.51
CA ARG A 164 2.59 -5.06 9.71
C ARG A 164 1.96 -6.08 8.76
N SER A 165 0.91 -5.66 8.09
CA SER A 165 0.21 -6.50 7.12
C SER A 165 1.10 -6.87 5.95
N SER A 166 1.07 -8.14 5.55
CA SER A 166 1.76 -8.64 4.34
C SER A 166 0.97 -8.38 3.05
N ILE A 167 -0.25 -7.87 3.15
CA ILE A 167 -1.14 -7.68 2.01
C ILE A 167 -0.66 -6.50 1.15
N GLU A 168 -0.71 -6.69 -0.16
CA GLU A 168 -0.35 -5.68 -1.14
C GLU A 168 -1.52 -4.72 -1.39
N LEU A 169 -1.24 -3.41 -1.42
CA LEU A 169 -2.23 -2.37 -1.65
C LEU A 169 -2.95 -2.57 -2.99
N GLY A 170 -2.21 -2.84 -4.06
CA GLY A 170 -2.78 -3.06 -5.40
C GLY A 170 -3.78 -4.20 -5.42
N TRP A 171 -3.46 -5.32 -4.74
CA TRP A 171 -4.38 -6.45 -4.62
C TRP A 171 -5.67 -6.08 -3.87
N LEU A 172 -5.56 -5.32 -2.78
CA LEU A 172 -6.72 -4.84 -2.02
C LEU A 172 -7.65 -3.97 -2.88
N LEU A 173 -7.07 -3.04 -3.64
CA LEU A 173 -7.84 -2.16 -4.50
C LEU A 173 -8.53 -2.93 -5.63
N GLN A 174 -7.81 -3.82 -6.30
CA GLN A 174 -8.39 -4.68 -7.35
C GLN A 174 -9.53 -5.55 -6.80
N THR A 175 -9.36 -6.11 -5.60
CA THR A 175 -10.39 -6.91 -4.92
C THR A 175 -11.64 -6.06 -4.65
N ALA A 176 -11.49 -4.86 -4.10
CA ALA A 176 -12.61 -3.98 -3.79
C ALA A 176 -13.36 -3.57 -5.06
N PHE A 177 -12.68 -3.12 -6.12
CA PHE A 177 -13.31 -2.77 -7.40
C PHE A 177 -13.96 -3.98 -8.08
N GLY A 178 -13.35 -5.17 -8.01
CA GLY A 178 -13.90 -6.41 -8.53
C GLY A 178 -15.22 -6.80 -7.84
N VAL A 179 -15.35 -6.58 -6.54
CA VAL A 179 -16.59 -6.80 -5.81
C VAL A 179 -17.69 -5.87 -6.30
N PHE A 180 -17.38 -4.60 -6.55
CA PHE A 180 -18.35 -3.65 -7.11
C PHE A 180 -18.79 -4.05 -8.51
N ALA A 181 -17.88 -4.44 -9.38
CA ALA A 181 -18.21 -4.87 -10.74
C ALA A 181 -19.28 -5.96 -10.81
N SER A 182 -19.36 -6.81 -9.78
CA SER A 182 -20.34 -7.90 -9.69
C SER A 182 -21.59 -7.58 -8.85
N ARG A 183 -21.61 -6.46 -8.12
CA ARG A 183 -22.62 -6.19 -7.07
C ARG A 183 -23.09 -4.72 -7.02
N ILE A 184 -23.07 -4.04 -8.15
CA ILE A 184 -23.61 -2.69 -8.28
C ILE A 184 -24.95 -2.72 -9.02
N PRO A 185 -25.89 -1.78 -8.78
CA PRO A 185 -27.10 -1.67 -9.59
C PRO A 185 -26.79 -1.53 -11.08
N ALA A 186 -27.52 -2.26 -11.92
CA ALA A 186 -27.22 -2.42 -13.35
C ALA A 186 -27.28 -1.11 -14.15
N ASP A 187 -27.98 -0.10 -13.67
CA ASP A 187 -28.12 1.22 -14.25
C ASP A 187 -27.05 2.23 -13.78
N THR A 188 -26.17 1.81 -12.87
CA THR A 188 -25.12 2.67 -12.34
C THR A 188 -23.88 2.64 -13.22
N VAL A 189 -23.43 3.82 -13.66
CA VAL A 189 -22.12 3.97 -14.28
C VAL A 189 -21.04 3.87 -13.20
N PHE A 190 -20.24 2.81 -13.27
CA PHE A 190 -19.14 2.53 -12.35
C PHE A 190 -17.88 2.25 -13.16
N ASN A 191 -16.80 2.94 -12.82
CA ASN A 191 -15.51 2.80 -13.49
C ASN A 191 -14.46 2.19 -12.54
N ASP A 192 -13.53 1.41 -13.09
CA ASP A 192 -12.36 1.02 -12.34
C ASP A 192 -11.43 2.24 -12.17
N ALA A 193 -11.45 2.82 -10.98
CA ALA A 193 -10.62 3.93 -10.56
C ALA A 193 -9.51 3.49 -9.60
N SER A 194 -9.11 2.21 -9.63
CA SER A 194 -8.13 1.64 -8.71
C SER A 194 -6.77 2.36 -8.76
N ALA A 195 -6.30 2.73 -9.95
CA ALA A 195 -5.08 3.49 -10.11
C ALA A 195 -5.19 4.90 -9.49
N GLN A 196 -6.32 5.59 -9.70
CA GLN A 196 -6.55 6.91 -9.11
C GLN A 196 -6.66 6.84 -7.57
N LEU A 197 -7.31 5.81 -7.04
CA LEU A 197 -7.38 5.58 -5.61
C LEU A 197 -6.01 5.23 -5.02
N ALA A 198 -5.17 4.46 -5.72
CA ALA A 198 -3.80 4.19 -5.31
C ALA A 198 -2.99 5.49 -5.16
N GLU A 199 -3.03 6.37 -6.17
CA GLU A 199 -2.36 7.68 -6.08
C GLU A 199 -2.88 8.52 -4.90
N PHE A 200 -4.19 8.55 -4.68
CA PHE A 200 -4.79 9.24 -3.55
C PHE A 200 -4.28 8.70 -2.20
N ILE A 201 -4.14 7.38 -2.07
CA ILE A 201 -3.61 6.75 -0.85
C ILE A 201 -2.12 7.09 -0.67
N TYR A 202 -1.29 7.02 -1.73
CA TYR A 202 0.12 7.40 -1.64
C TYR A 202 0.31 8.87 -1.30
N ASP A 203 -0.54 9.77 -1.82
CA ASP A 203 -0.51 11.19 -1.46
C ASP A 203 -0.81 11.42 0.03
N ARG A 204 -1.78 10.68 0.59
CA ARG A 204 -2.09 10.74 2.03
C ARG A 204 -0.97 10.15 2.87
N LEU A 205 -0.37 9.04 2.42
CA LEU A 205 0.80 8.45 3.06
C LEU A 205 1.98 9.43 3.08
N ALA A 206 2.28 10.09 1.96
CA ALA A 206 3.33 11.09 1.88
C ALA A 206 3.12 12.24 2.86
N GLY A 207 1.89 12.75 2.98
CA GLY A 207 1.54 13.78 3.96
C GLY A 207 1.79 13.31 5.39
N SER A 208 1.30 12.13 5.74
CA SER A 208 1.48 11.54 7.08
C SER A 208 2.95 11.32 7.44
N LEU A 209 3.77 10.87 6.50
CA LEU A 209 5.20 10.65 6.73
C LEU A 209 5.95 11.97 6.97
N ARG A 210 5.59 13.03 6.25
CA ARG A 210 6.17 14.37 6.49
C ARG A 210 5.79 14.92 7.87
N GLU A 211 4.56 14.72 8.31
CA GLU A 211 4.11 15.06 9.67
C GLU A 211 4.87 14.29 10.75
N GLN A 212 5.33 13.07 10.45
CA GLN A 212 6.19 12.26 11.33
C GLN A 212 7.67 12.71 11.31
N GLY A 213 8.04 13.73 10.52
CA GLY A 213 9.37 14.31 10.51
C GLY A 213 10.33 13.74 9.47
N TYR A 214 9.82 13.03 8.44
CA TYR A 214 10.61 12.67 7.27
C TYR A 214 10.70 13.84 6.30
N SER A 215 11.88 14.05 5.70
CA SER A 215 12.06 15.08 4.67
C SER A 215 11.30 14.72 3.38
N ALA A 216 10.99 15.74 2.58
CA ALA A 216 10.34 15.53 1.28
C ALA A 216 11.15 14.59 0.39
N GLN A 217 12.47 14.72 0.39
CA GLN A 217 13.38 13.88 -0.41
C GLN A 217 13.36 12.41 0.04
N GLU A 218 13.41 12.14 1.37
CA GLU A 218 13.29 10.77 1.90
C GLU A 218 11.97 10.13 1.49
N VAL A 219 10.87 10.84 1.67
CA VAL A 219 9.52 10.36 1.33
C VAL A 219 9.39 10.11 -0.16
N GLU A 220 9.82 11.04 -1.00
CA GLU A 220 9.76 10.90 -2.46
C GLU A 220 10.64 9.75 -2.97
N ALA A 221 11.85 9.57 -2.40
CA ALA A 221 12.74 8.48 -2.77
C ALA A 221 12.09 7.10 -2.53
N VAL A 222 11.42 6.90 -1.40
CA VAL A 222 10.76 5.64 -1.08
C VAL A 222 9.46 5.47 -1.87
N LEU A 223 8.59 6.48 -1.90
CA LEU A 223 7.27 6.36 -2.52
C LEU A 223 7.32 6.37 -4.05
N ALA A 224 8.41 6.86 -4.69
CA ALA A 224 8.63 6.73 -6.12
C ALA A 224 8.64 5.25 -6.58
N GLN A 225 9.04 4.33 -5.71
CA GLN A 225 9.05 2.89 -5.97
C GLN A 225 7.67 2.23 -5.80
N ARG A 226 6.65 2.98 -5.38
CA ARG A 226 5.28 2.47 -5.14
C ARG A 226 5.27 1.16 -4.33
N PRO A 227 5.85 1.15 -3.11
CA PRO A 227 5.92 -0.06 -2.29
C PRO A 227 4.52 -0.60 -2.02
N GLN A 228 4.27 -1.83 -2.47
CA GLN A 228 2.94 -2.44 -2.37
C GLN A 228 2.59 -2.84 -0.94
N ARG A 229 3.58 -3.24 -0.15
CA ARG A 229 3.41 -3.57 1.27
C ARG A 229 3.72 -2.35 2.12
N LEU A 230 2.68 -1.69 2.61
CA LEU A 230 2.86 -0.44 3.38
C LEU A 230 3.60 -0.66 4.71
N ALA A 231 3.60 -1.89 5.24
CA ALA A 231 4.40 -2.28 6.40
C ALA A 231 5.92 -2.11 6.21
N GLU A 232 6.39 -2.12 4.95
CA GLU A 232 7.81 -1.98 4.62
C GLU A 232 8.26 -0.52 4.52
N VAL A 233 7.33 0.43 4.39
CA VAL A 233 7.64 1.84 4.10
C VAL A 233 8.53 2.46 5.18
N GLN A 234 8.22 2.20 6.46
CA GLN A 234 9.03 2.70 7.57
C GLN A 234 10.46 2.16 7.52
N LEU A 235 10.62 0.86 7.28
CA LEU A 235 11.94 0.22 7.20
C LEU A 235 12.76 0.76 6.02
N ARG A 236 12.10 1.05 4.89
CA ARG A 236 12.74 1.66 3.72
C ARG A 236 13.17 3.10 3.99
N LEU A 237 12.35 3.88 4.69
CA LEU A 237 12.69 5.25 5.10
C LEU A 237 13.90 5.28 6.06
N ASP A 238 13.91 4.37 7.04
CA ASP A 238 15.04 4.24 7.98
C ASP A 238 16.33 3.85 7.24
N ALA A 239 16.22 2.97 6.25
CA ALA A 239 17.35 2.58 5.39
C ALA A 239 17.87 3.76 4.55
N VAL A 240 16.97 4.56 3.95
CA VAL A 240 17.32 5.75 3.19
C VAL A 240 18.01 6.78 4.09
N ARG A 241 17.50 7.01 5.29
CA ARG A 241 18.12 7.91 6.27
C ARG A 241 19.51 7.45 6.69
N ALA A 242 19.69 6.14 6.93
CA ALA A 242 20.98 5.57 7.23
C ALA A 242 21.96 5.67 6.04
N PHE A 243 21.47 5.47 4.83
CA PHE A 243 22.26 5.65 3.59
C PHE A 243 22.72 7.10 3.42
N ALA A 244 21.81 8.06 3.58
CA ALA A 244 22.11 9.50 3.42
C ALA A 244 23.22 10.00 4.38
N ALA A 245 23.43 9.30 5.50
CA ALA A 245 24.51 9.59 6.43
C ALA A 245 25.90 9.06 6.02
N LEU A 246 25.97 8.25 4.96
CA LEU A 246 27.25 7.72 4.46
C LEU A 246 28.03 8.77 3.67
N PRO A 247 29.38 8.81 3.76
CA PRO A 247 30.19 9.76 3.02
C PRO A 247 30.01 9.70 1.50
N GLU A 248 29.78 8.50 0.96
CA GLU A 248 29.59 8.22 -0.46
C GLU A 248 28.16 8.46 -0.98
N ALA A 249 27.20 8.74 -0.11
CA ALA A 249 25.79 8.82 -0.46
C ALA A 249 25.50 9.87 -1.53
N ALA A 250 26.04 11.07 -1.38
CA ALA A 250 25.81 12.17 -2.32
C ALA A 250 26.35 11.82 -3.72
N ALA A 251 27.56 11.28 -3.81
CA ALA A 251 28.18 10.88 -5.08
C ALA A 251 27.36 9.78 -5.79
N LEU A 252 26.88 8.79 -5.04
CA LEU A 252 26.05 7.72 -5.58
C LEU A 252 24.66 8.21 -6.02
N ALA A 253 24.04 9.13 -5.27
CA ALA A 253 22.76 9.73 -5.66
C ALA A 253 22.91 10.50 -7.00
N GLU A 254 23.96 11.30 -7.16
CA GLU A 254 24.27 12.00 -8.41
C GLU A 254 24.59 11.02 -9.56
N ALA A 255 25.34 9.95 -9.28
CA ALA A 255 25.63 8.91 -10.26
C ALA A 255 24.31 8.23 -10.72
N ASN A 256 23.41 7.88 -9.79
CA ASN A 256 22.12 7.29 -10.12
C ASN A 256 21.24 8.24 -10.94
N LYS A 257 21.23 9.53 -10.62
CA LYS A 257 20.53 10.57 -11.41
C LYS A 257 21.10 10.63 -12.85
N ARG A 258 22.42 10.58 -12.98
CA ARG A 258 23.11 10.53 -14.29
C ARG A 258 22.74 9.27 -15.07
N VAL A 259 22.77 8.10 -14.43
CA VAL A 259 22.36 6.82 -15.03
C VAL A 259 20.91 6.91 -15.55
N SER A 260 19.99 7.34 -14.70
CA SER A 260 18.57 7.49 -15.05
C SER A 260 18.37 8.39 -16.28
N ASN A 261 19.07 9.52 -16.33
CA ASN A 261 19.01 10.45 -17.46
C ASN A 261 19.57 9.85 -18.76
N ILE A 262 20.67 9.10 -18.68
CA ILE A 262 21.28 8.43 -19.84
C ILE A 262 20.30 7.37 -20.38
N LEU A 263 19.77 6.51 -19.52
CA LEU A 263 18.87 5.45 -19.93
C LEU A 263 17.59 6.01 -20.54
N LYS A 264 16.97 7.00 -19.90
CA LYS A 264 15.75 7.66 -20.39
C LYS A 264 15.93 8.28 -21.79
N LYS A 265 17.05 8.99 -22.01
CA LYS A 265 17.34 9.61 -23.32
C LYS A 265 17.54 8.59 -24.44
N ASN A 266 17.95 7.37 -24.12
CA ASN A 266 18.26 6.33 -25.09
C ASN A 266 17.18 5.24 -25.18
N GLY A 267 16.02 5.42 -24.52
CA GLY A 267 14.95 4.43 -24.50
C GLY A 267 15.36 3.09 -23.86
N ALA A 268 16.43 3.10 -23.07
CA ALA A 268 17.04 1.90 -22.52
C ALA A 268 16.37 1.41 -21.23
N GLU A 269 15.30 2.07 -20.75
CA GLU A 269 14.47 1.63 -19.62
C GLU A 269 13.86 0.24 -19.87
N LEU A 270 13.72 -0.16 -21.13
CA LEU A 270 13.22 -1.47 -21.54
C LEU A 270 14.28 -2.58 -21.51
N LEU A 271 15.56 -2.28 -21.18
CA LEU A 271 16.65 -3.24 -21.15
C LEU A 271 16.85 -3.91 -19.77
N ALA A 272 15.89 -3.83 -18.89
CA ALA A 272 15.96 -4.39 -17.53
C ALA A 272 16.37 -5.89 -17.50
N ASP A 273 16.01 -6.65 -18.54
CA ASP A 273 16.37 -8.07 -18.66
C ASP A 273 17.68 -8.32 -19.45
N THR A 274 18.30 -7.29 -19.99
CA THR A 274 19.49 -7.45 -20.81
C THR A 274 20.75 -7.31 -19.94
N ARG A 275 21.36 -8.44 -19.62
CA ARG A 275 22.66 -8.45 -18.91
C ARG A 275 23.79 -8.18 -19.90
N PRO A 276 24.79 -7.34 -19.55
CA PRO A 276 25.95 -7.13 -20.41
C PRO A 276 26.77 -8.41 -20.51
N THR A 277 27.32 -8.67 -21.72
CA THR A 277 28.21 -9.81 -21.96
C THR A 277 29.65 -9.39 -21.70
N LEU A 278 30.30 -10.01 -20.71
CA LEU A 278 31.65 -9.66 -20.29
C LEU A 278 32.67 -9.61 -21.47
N ALA A 279 32.55 -10.56 -22.39
CA ALA A 279 33.48 -10.65 -23.56
C ALA A 279 33.30 -9.49 -24.56
N LEU A 280 32.23 -8.70 -24.48
CA LEU A 280 31.95 -7.56 -25.35
C LEU A 280 32.34 -6.22 -24.72
N LEU A 281 32.73 -6.22 -23.45
CA LEU A 281 33.25 -5.05 -22.75
C LEU A 281 34.74 -4.88 -23.03
N GLN A 282 35.22 -3.65 -23.14
CA GLN A 282 36.56 -3.32 -23.58
C GLN A 282 37.39 -2.57 -22.51
N ALA A 283 36.77 -1.62 -21.82
CA ALA A 283 37.49 -0.83 -20.82
C ALA A 283 37.64 -1.59 -19.49
N PRO A 284 38.79 -1.49 -18.81
CA PRO A 284 39.00 -2.15 -17.52
C PRO A 284 37.93 -1.74 -16.47
N GLU A 285 37.53 -0.49 -16.49
CA GLU A 285 36.58 0.06 -15.52
C GLU A 285 35.15 -0.47 -15.71
N GLU A 286 34.71 -0.72 -16.96
CA GLU A 286 33.40 -1.34 -17.20
C GLU A 286 33.40 -2.82 -16.81
N ILE A 287 34.52 -3.52 -17.01
CA ILE A 287 34.70 -4.90 -16.56
C ILE A 287 34.74 -4.97 -15.04
N ALA A 288 35.49 -4.07 -14.40
CA ALA A 288 35.55 -4.01 -12.93
C ALA A 288 34.18 -3.70 -12.29
N LEU A 289 33.43 -2.78 -12.88
CA LEU A 289 32.07 -2.47 -12.41
C LEU A 289 31.14 -3.69 -12.52
N LEU A 290 31.15 -4.38 -13.66
CA LEU A 290 30.33 -5.59 -13.85
C LEU A 290 30.71 -6.69 -12.85
N GLN A 291 32.01 -6.91 -12.62
CA GLN A 291 32.49 -7.91 -11.65
C GLN A 291 32.06 -7.56 -10.22
N ALA A 292 32.19 -6.29 -9.81
CA ALA A 292 31.77 -5.81 -8.52
C ALA A 292 30.25 -6.01 -8.33
N MET A 293 29.44 -5.66 -9.33
CA MET A 293 27.99 -5.88 -9.32
C MET A 293 27.65 -7.37 -9.17
N ASN A 294 28.26 -8.24 -9.99
CA ASN A 294 28.01 -9.70 -9.94
C ASN A 294 28.34 -10.31 -8.57
N THR A 295 29.37 -9.80 -7.89
CA THR A 295 29.75 -10.23 -6.54
C THR A 295 28.72 -9.80 -5.49
N LEU A 296 28.13 -8.62 -5.66
CA LEU A 296 27.17 -8.05 -4.69
C LEU A 296 25.72 -8.56 -4.90
N TYR A 297 25.34 -8.93 -6.09
CA TYR A 297 23.97 -9.32 -6.42
C TYR A 297 23.36 -10.36 -5.48
N PRO A 298 24.00 -11.52 -5.27
CA PRO A 298 23.42 -12.54 -4.37
C PRO A 298 23.29 -12.04 -2.93
N GLN A 299 24.19 -11.17 -2.48
CA GLN A 299 24.16 -10.60 -1.14
C GLN A 299 23.02 -9.57 -1.01
N CYS A 300 22.81 -8.73 -2.04
CA CYS A 300 21.71 -7.78 -2.08
C CYS A 300 20.34 -8.50 -2.06
N GLU A 301 20.17 -9.55 -2.85
CA GLU A 301 18.95 -10.38 -2.87
C GLU A 301 18.68 -11.02 -1.50
N ALA A 302 19.71 -11.57 -0.87
CA ALA A 302 19.58 -12.15 0.47
C ALA A 302 19.15 -11.10 1.52
N LYS A 303 19.69 -9.88 1.44
CA LYS A 303 19.30 -8.77 2.31
C LYS A 303 17.85 -8.34 2.08
N LEU A 304 17.43 -8.20 0.83
CA LEU A 304 16.04 -7.86 0.48
C LEU A 304 15.06 -8.94 0.95
N ALA A 305 15.39 -10.22 0.73
CA ALA A 305 14.57 -11.33 1.19
C ALA A 305 14.42 -11.38 2.71
N ALA A 306 15.45 -10.94 3.45
CA ALA A 306 15.42 -10.82 4.90
C ALA A 306 14.76 -9.52 5.41
N GLY A 307 14.34 -8.61 4.52
CA GLY A 307 13.82 -7.29 4.90
C GLY A 307 14.90 -6.33 5.44
N ASP A 308 16.18 -6.66 5.25
CA ASP A 308 17.32 -5.83 5.69
C ASP A 308 17.66 -4.77 4.62
N TYR A 309 16.78 -3.80 4.47
CA TYR A 309 16.93 -2.70 3.50
C TYR A 309 18.15 -1.84 3.78
N THR A 310 18.49 -1.62 5.05
CA THR A 310 19.71 -0.89 5.44
C THR A 310 20.97 -1.64 5.01
N GLY A 311 21.02 -2.94 5.24
CA GLY A 311 22.13 -3.79 4.79
C GLY A 311 22.27 -3.79 3.27
N GLN A 312 21.16 -3.84 2.54
CA GLN A 312 21.16 -3.77 1.07
C GLN A 312 21.74 -2.45 0.56
N LEU A 313 21.31 -1.30 1.10
CA LEU A 313 21.83 0.00 0.69
C LEU A 313 23.30 0.19 1.04
N ARG A 314 23.79 -0.37 2.16
CA ARG A 314 25.23 -0.37 2.48
C ARG A 314 26.05 -1.18 1.48
N LEU A 315 25.54 -2.33 1.02
CA LEU A 315 26.21 -3.11 -0.04
C LEU A 315 26.26 -2.30 -1.34
N VAL A 316 25.17 -1.67 -1.74
CA VAL A 316 25.13 -0.78 -2.91
C VAL A 316 26.12 0.37 -2.75
N ALA A 317 26.25 0.96 -1.56
CA ALA A 317 27.17 2.03 -1.28
C ALA A 317 28.64 1.63 -1.53
N SER A 318 28.99 0.37 -1.35
CA SER A 318 30.35 -0.12 -1.63
C SER A 318 30.74 -0.09 -3.12
N LEU A 319 29.79 0.08 -4.03
CA LEU A 319 30.03 0.23 -5.47
C LEU A 319 30.57 1.61 -5.87
N HIS A 320 30.58 2.61 -4.97
CA HIS A 320 30.84 4.00 -5.33
C HIS A 320 32.16 4.19 -6.09
N GLN A 321 33.24 3.54 -5.66
CA GLN A 321 34.56 3.65 -6.33
C GLN A 321 34.53 3.10 -7.76
N ALA A 322 33.90 1.95 -7.97
CA ALA A 322 33.79 1.35 -9.30
C ALA A 322 32.88 2.19 -10.22
N VAL A 323 31.81 2.78 -9.67
CA VAL A 323 30.92 3.68 -10.40
C VAL A 323 31.62 4.98 -10.78
N ASP A 324 32.37 5.59 -9.87
CA ASP A 324 33.16 6.79 -10.14
C ASP A 324 34.23 6.55 -11.20
N ALA A 325 35.02 5.48 -11.09
CA ALA A 325 36.01 5.10 -12.07
C ALA A 325 35.41 4.87 -13.46
N PHE A 326 34.24 4.22 -13.52
CA PHE A 326 33.52 4.03 -14.77
C PHE A 326 33.13 5.37 -15.40
N PHE A 327 32.51 6.29 -14.67
CA PHE A 327 32.10 7.57 -15.24
C PHE A 327 33.25 8.53 -15.57
N GLN A 328 34.41 8.37 -14.96
CA GLN A 328 35.61 9.16 -15.28
C GLN A 328 36.30 8.69 -16.55
N ASN A 329 36.30 7.39 -16.84
CA ASN A 329 37.13 6.80 -17.86
C ASN A 329 36.36 6.18 -19.04
N VAL A 330 35.05 5.96 -18.91
CA VAL A 330 34.24 5.28 -19.92
C VAL A 330 33.24 6.23 -20.58
N MET A 331 33.36 6.37 -21.90
CA MET A 331 32.35 7.08 -22.69
C MET A 331 31.15 6.15 -22.99
N VAL A 332 30.06 6.30 -22.26
CA VAL A 332 28.88 5.44 -22.41
C VAL A 332 28.38 5.38 -23.85
N MET A 333 28.30 6.54 -24.51
CA MET A 333 27.81 6.69 -25.90
C MET A 333 28.96 6.44 -26.91
N ALA A 334 29.45 5.21 -26.93
CA ALA A 334 30.47 4.78 -27.89
C ALA A 334 29.93 4.84 -29.35
N ASP A 335 30.83 5.05 -30.31
CA ASP A 335 30.49 5.03 -31.74
C ASP A 335 30.05 3.62 -32.19
N ASP A 336 30.72 2.59 -31.67
CA ASP A 336 30.35 1.19 -31.89
C ASP A 336 28.98 0.91 -31.23
N PRO A 337 27.93 0.57 -32.00
CA PRO A 337 26.59 0.33 -31.50
C PRO A 337 26.52 -0.90 -30.58
N VAL A 338 27.36 -1.92 -30.80
CA VAL A 338 27.36 -3.12 -29.95
C VAL A 338 27.93 -2.76 -28.57
N LEU A 339 29.07 -2.08 -28.51
CA LEU A 339 29.67 -1.63 -27.27
C LEU A 339 28.75 -0.66 -26.51
N ARG A 340 28.13 0.28 -27.21
CA ARG A 340 27.15 1.21 -26.63
C ARG A 340 25.99 0.46 -25.98
N GLN A 341 25.45 -0.56 -26.64
CA GLN A 341 24.36 -1.37 -26.07
C GLN A 341 24.82 -2.12 -24.83
N GLN A 342 26.04 -2.67 -24.79
CA GLN A 342 26.58 -3.33 -23.60
C GLN A 342 26.73 -2.37 -22.42
N ARG A 343 27.19 -1.14 -22.66
CA ARG A 343 27.32 -0.09 -21.63
C ARG A 343 25.96 0.37 -21.10
N LEU A 344 24.97 0.51 -21.96
CA LEU A 344 23.61 0.80 -21.54
C LEU A 344 23.00 -0.35 -20.71
N ALA A 345 23.25 -1.60 -21.10
CA ALA A 345 22.80 -2.76 -20.32
C ALA A 345 23.48 -2.82 -18.93
N LEU A 346 24.78 -2.49 -18.84
CA LEU A 346 25.52 -2.39 -17.58
C LEU A 346 24.88 -1.33 -16.65
N LEU A 347 24.60 -0.14 -17.19
CA LEU A 347 23.95 0.94 -16.43
C LEU A 347 22.52 0.60 -16.03
N SER A 348 21.76 -0.10 -16.86
CA SER A 348 20.41 -0.57 -16.52
C SER A 348 20.45 -1.54 -15.32
N GLY A 349 21.38 -2.50 -15.33
CA GLY A 349 21.60 -3.39 -14.20
C GLY A 349 22.00 -2.64 -12.91
N LEU A 350 22.88 -1.67 -13.02
CA LEU A 350 23.27 -0.81 -11.90
C LEU A 350 22.09 -0.04 -11.34
N GLN A 351 21.30 0.62 -12.19
CA GLN A 351 20.11 1.36 -11.76
C GLN A 351 19.11 0.44 -11.07
N TRP A 352 18.88 -0.75 -11.62
CA TRP A 352 17.96 -1.71 -11.02
C TRP A 352 18.33 -2.03 -9.56
N HIS A 353 19.62 -2.31 -9.30
CA HIS A 353 20.09 -2.61 -7.93
C HIS A 353 20.05 -1.39 -6.99
N MET A 354 20.34 -0.21 -7.51
CA MET A 354 20.26 1.03 -6.74
C MET A 354 18.84 1.46 -6.42
N SER A 355 17.84 0.90 -7.12
CA SER A 355 16.44 1.29 -7.00
C SER A 355 15.57 0.30 -6.22
N GLN A 356 16.12 -0.78 -5.68
CA GLN A 356 15.31 -1.84 -5.01
C GLN A 356 14.65 -1.37 -3.71
N VAL A 357 15.29 -0.49 -2.96
CA VAL A 357 14.77 0.03 -1.69
C VAL A 357 14.09 1.39 -1.89
N ALA A 358 14.72 2.26 -2.68
CA ALA A 358 14.27 3.61 -2.93
C ALA A 358 14.88 4.14 -4.24
N ASP A 359 14.27 5.16 -4.83
CA ASP A 359 14.87 5.91 -5.94
C ASP A 359 15.95 6.87 -5.39
N LEU A 360 17.18 6.40 -5.33
CA LEU A 360 18.30 7.17 -4.78
C LEU A 360 18.57 8.47 -5.56
N SER A 361 18.13 8.59 -6.83
CA SER A 361 18.29 9.82 -7.61
C SER A 361 17.55 11.01 -7.02
N ARG A 362 16.52 10.76 -6.21
CA ARG A 362 15.74 11.77 -5.48
C ARG A 362 16.48 12.38 -4.29
N LEU A 363 17.57 11.73 -3.87
CA LEU A 363 18.44 12.21 -2.79
C LEU A 363 19.55 13.12 -3.31
N ALA A 364 19.72 13.22 -4.63
CA ALA A 364 20.67 14.14 -5.26
C ALA A 364 20.22 15.60 -5.09
N ALA A 365 21.15 16.50 -4.79
CA ALA A 365 20.92 17.90 -4.57
C ALA A 365 20.41 18.65 -5.83
#